data_00d30ae69947c7683ae9db054207d6c4
#
_entry.id   00d30ae69947c7683ae9db054207d6c4
#
_cell.length_a   1.000
_cell.length_b   1.000
_cell.length_c   1.000
_cell.angle_alpha   90.00
_cell.angle_beta   90.00
_cell.angle_gamma   90.00
#
_symmetry.space_group_name_H-M   'P 1'
#
loop_
_entity.id
_entity.type
_entity.pdbx_description
1 polymer ?
#
loop_
_entity_poly.entity_id
_entity_poly.type
_entity_poly.pdbx_seq_one_letter_code
_entity_poly.pdbx_strand_id
1 'polypeptide(L)'
;MIPQLVDQVPEVEIGYLLAKEYWGQGLATEAAHASRDYGFKIGYGRLISLIDPGNIASQKVALKTGLCCEKDTIYVGKTVRVYAIAANESC
;
A
#
# COMPACT_ATOMS: atom_id res chain seq x y z
N MET A 1 -10.52 -0.06 1.28
CA MET A 1 -9.62 -0.09 2.44
C MET A 1 -9.82 -1.38 3.19
N ILE A 2 -8.75 -2.11 3.42
CA ILE A 2 -8.81 -3.46 4.00
C ILE A 2 -8.11 -3.44 5.35
N PRO A 3 -8.81 -3.72 6.46
CA PRO A 3 -8.13 -3.85 7.75
C PRO A 3 -7.25 -5.11 7.75
N GLN A 4 -6.03 -4.96 8.27
CA GLN A 4 -5.05 -6.04 8.35
C GLN A 4 -4.38 -6.02 9.71
N LEU A 5 -3.89 -7.17 10.13
CA LEU A 5 -3.05 -7.29 11.32
C LEU A 5 -1.65 -7.65 10.84
N VAL A 6 -0.71 -6.74 10.98
CA VAL A 6 0.67 -6.89 10.49
C VAL A 6 1.60 -6.79 11.69
N ASP A 7 2.36 -7.86 11.96
CA ASP A 7 3.23 -7.95 13.13
C ASP A 7 2.47 -7.62 14.43
N GLN A 8 1.20 -8.07 14.50
CA GLN A 8 0.29 -7.85 15.63
C GLN A 8 -0.13 -6.38 15.81
N VAL A 9 0.08 -5.54 14.81
CA VAL A 9 -0.36 -4.14 14.81
C VAL A 9 -1.51 -3.97 13.81
N PRO A 10 -2.65 -3.38 14.23
CA PRO A 10 -3.74 -3.08 13.31
C PRO A 10 -3.31 -2.04 12.28
N GLU A 11 -3.51 -2.36 11.00
CA GLU A 11 -3.16 -1.50 9.88
C GLU A 11 -4.33 -1.47 8.89
N VAL A 12 -4.32 -0.48 7.99
CA VAL A 12 -5.31 -0.37 6.91
C VAL A 12 -4.58 -0.44 5.58
N GLU A 13 -4.89 -1.45 4.78
CA GLU A 13 -4.25 -1.70 3.50
C GLU A 13 -5.02 -1.08 2.35
N ILE A 14 -4.30 -0.54 1.38
CA ILE A 14 -4.85 -0.06 0.12
C ILE A 14 -4.99 -1.27 -0.80
N GLY A 15 -6.19 -1.87 -0.83
CA GLY A 15 -6.39 -3.19 -1.44
C GLY A 15 -6.29 -3.26 -2.96
N TYR A 16 -6.47 -2.13 -3.67
CA TYR A 16 -6.43 -2.17 -5.15
C TYR A 16 -5.06 -2.60 -5.68
N LEU A 17 -3.98 -2.47 -4.92
CA LEU A 17 -2.66 -2.95 -5.32
C LEU A 17 -2.60 -4.47 -5.49
N LEU A 18 -3.65 -5.19 -5.11
CA LEU A 18 -3.76 -6.64 -5.28
C LEU A 18 -4.38 -7.03 -6.62
N ALA A 19 -5.02 -6.11 -7.34
CA ALA A 19 -5.78 -6.37 -8.57
C ALA A 19 -4.98 -6.02 -9.84
N LYS A 20 -3.75 -6.47 -9.90
CA LYS A 20 -2.76 -6.02 -10.89
C LYS A 20 -2.99 -6.44 -12.34
N GLU A 21 -3.85 -7.42 -12.60
CA GLU A 21 -4.14 -7.88 -13.96
C GLU A 21 -4.88 -6.84 -14.80
N TYR A 22 -5.40 -5.79 -14.18
CA TYR A 22 -6.13 -4.73 -14.88
C TYR A 22 -5.27 -3.49 -15.14
N TRP A 23 -3.98 -3.54 -14.85
CA TRP A 23 -3.19 -2.32 -14.81
C TRP A 23 -2.38 -2.04 -16.06
N GLY A 24 -2.64 -0.81 -16.65
CA GLY A 24 -1.51 -0.05 -17.15
C GLY A 24 -0.97 0.78 -15.98
N GLN A 25 0.31 1.15 -15.98
CA GLN A 25 0.92 1.85 -14.85
C GLN A 25 0.25 3.17 -14.49
N GLY A 26 -0.23 3.92 -15.49
CA GLY A 26 -0.90 5.19 -15.26
C GLY A 26 -2.21 5.01 -14.50
N LEU A 27 -3.02 4.02 -14.90
CA LEU A 27 -4.29 3.74 -14.24
C LEU A 27 -4.09 3.25 -12.80
N ALA A 28 -3.10 2.40 -12.58
CA ALA A 28 -2.79 1.92 -11.22
C ALA A 28 -2.38 3.08 -10.31
N THR A 29 -1.53 3.98 -10.81
CA THR A 29 -1.09 5.14 -10.04
C THR A 29 -2.25 6.09 -9.75
N GLU A 30 -3.15 6.35 -10.70
CA GLU A 30 -4.34 7.17 -10.47
C GLU A 30 -5.25 6.56 -9.42
N ALA A 31 -5.51 5.25 -9.52
CA ALA A 31 -6.33 4.54 -8.55
C ALA A 31 -5.70 4.59 -7.15
N ALA A 32 -4.38 4.47 -7.11
CA ALA A 32 -3.61 4.56 -5.89
C ALA A 32 -3.77 5.92 -5.18
N HIS A 33 -3.60 6.98 -5.94
CA HIS A 33 -3.75 8.33 -5.42
C HIS A 33 -5.18 8.58 -4.91
N ALA A 34 -6.18 8.16 -5.68
CA ALA A 34 -7.58 8.32 -5.30
C ALA A 34 -7.91 7.54 -4.02
N SER A 35 -7.44 6.32 -3.91
CA SER A 35 -7.67 5.49 -2.71
C SER A 35 -6.96 6.06 -1.49
N ARG A 36 -5.72 6.54 -1.65
CA ARG A 36 -4.98 7.20 -0.58
C ARG A 36 -5.73 8.42 -0.08
N ASP A 37 -6.14 9.29 -0.99
CA ASP A 37 -6.83 10.54 -0.65
C ASP A 37 -8.17 10.25 0.03
N TYR A 38 -8.90 9.26 -0.46
CA TYR A 38 -10.15 8.81 0.16
C TYR A 38 -9.91 8.31 1.58
N GLY A 39 -8.90 7.47 1.79
CA GLY A 39 -8.57 6.94 3.11
C GLY A 39 -8.26 8.04 4.11
N PHE A 40 -7.48 9.03 3.70
CA PHE A 40 -7.18 10.17 4.57
C PHE A 40 -8.41 11.05 4.82
N LYS A 41 -9.24 11.22 3.80
CA LYS A 41 -10.47 12.01 3.91
C LYS A 41 -11.43 11.42 4.95
N ILE A 42 -11.54 10.09 5.01
CA ILE A 42 -12.43 9.43 5.98
C ILE A 42 -11.80 9.22 7.34
N GLY A 43 -10.56 9.69 7.56
CA GLY A 43 -9.97 9.81 8.89
C GLY A 43 -8.86 8.82 9.23
N TYR A 44 -8.41 7.97 8.31
CA TYR A 44 -7.26 7.12 8.59
C TYR A 44 -5.99 7.97 8.68
N GLY A 45 -5.20 7.73 9.72
CA GLY A 45 -3.94 8.45 9.91
C GLY A 45 -2.75 7.81 9.22
N ARG A 46 -2.89 6.54 8.81
CA ARG A 46 -1.81 5.78 8.19
C ARG A 46 -2.41 4.72 7.26
N LEU A 47 -1.80 4.56 6.10
CA LEU A 47 -2.19 3.55 5.11
C LEU A 47 -0.96 2.74 4.73
N ILE A 48 -1.16 1.44 4.47
CA ILE A 48 -0.07 0.55 4.04
C ILE A 48 -0.44 -0.21 2.78
N SER A 49 0.58 -0.81 2.15
CA SER A 49 0.43 -1.83 1.14
C SER A 49 1.38 -2.96 1.44
N LEU A 50 0.89 -4.19 1.33
CA LEU A 50 1.69 -5.40 1.48
C LEU A 50 2.00 -5.93 0.08
N ILE A 51 3.27 -5.92 -0.31
CA ILE A 51 3.69 -6.19 -1.67
C ILE A 51 4.73 -7.30 -1.65
N ASP A 52 4.57 -8.29 -2.55
CA ASP A 52 5.59 -9.30 -2.76
C ASP A 52 6.89 -8.62 -3.19
N PRO A 53 8.05 -8.94 -2.57
CA PRO A 53 9.32 -8.30 -2.94
C PRO A 53 9.71 -8.49 -4.40
N GLY A 54 9.20 -9.54 -5.05
CA GLY A 54 9.42 -9.76 -6.49
C GLY A 54 8.51 -8.95 -7.39
N ASN A 55 7.49 -8.27 -6.84
CA ASN A 55 6.54 -7.50 -7.64
C ASN A 55 7.01 -6.05 -7.80
N ILE A 56 7.92 -5.85 -8.74
CA ILE A 56 8.54 -4.54 -8.97
C ILE A 56 7.51 -3.50 -9.43
N ALA A 57 6.55 -3.89 -10.26
CA ALA A 57 5.53 -2.96 -10.76
C ALA A 57 4.69 -2.38 -9.63
N SER A 58 4.23 -3.21 -8.69
CA SER A 58 3.47 -2.75 -7.53
C SER A 58 4.30 -1.86 -6.60
N GLN A 59 5.58 -2.17 -6.42
CA GLN A 59 6.48 -1.33 -5.63
C GLN A 59 6.64 0.05 -6.25
N LYS A 60 6.75 0.13 -7.57
CA LYS A 60 6.83 1.43 -8.27
C LYS A 60 5.56 2.24 -8.09
N VAL A 61 4.38 1.60 -8.15
CA VAL A 61 3.10 2.28 -7.93
C VAL A 61 3.04 2.81 -6.50
N ALA A 62 3.43 2.02 -5.51
CA ALA A 62 3.46 2.45 -4.12
C ALA A 62 4.35 3.69 -3.93
N LEU A 63 5.55 3.68 -4.50
CA LEU A 63 6.47 4.82 -4.41
C LEU A 63 5.89 6.07 -5.09
N LYS A 64 5.28 5.92 -6.25
CA LYS A 64 4.64 7.05 -6.96
C LYS A 64 3.44 7.60 -6.20
N THR A 65 2.83 6.80 -5.34
CA THR A 65 1.70 7.22 -4.50
C THR A 65 2.16 7.88 -3.21
N GLY A 66 3.46 7.92 -2.97
CA GLY A 66 4.05 8.54 -1.80
C GLY A 66 4.30 7.60 -0.63
N LEU A 67 4.05 6.30 -0.80
CA LEU A 67 4.39 5.33 0.23
C LEU A 67 5.89 5.04 0.22
N CYS A 68 6.44 4.76 1.40
CA CYS A 68 7.84 4.37 1.56
C CYS A 68 7.96 2.91 1.95
N CYS A 69 8.98 2.25 1.49
CA CYS A 69 9.35 0.92 1.98
C CYS A 69 9.75 1.04 3.45
N GLU A 70 9.04 0.36 4.32
CA GLU A 70 9.27 0.42 5.76
C GLU A 70 10.04 -0.79 6.26
N LYS A 71 9.65 -1.99 5.81
CA LYS A 71 10.29 -3.24 6.25
C LYS A 71 9.81 -4.41 5.43
N ASP A 72 10.52 -5.53 5.53
CA ASP A 72 10.02 -6.83 5.10
C ASP A 72 9.55 -7.60 6.32
N THR A 73 8.47 -8.35 6.20
CA THR A 73 7.94 -9.17 7.28
C THR A 73 7.29 -10.43 6.71
N ILE A 74 6.88 -11.33 7.58
CA ILE A 74 6.11 -12.52 7.21
C ILE A 74 4.64 -12.23 7.43
N TYR A 75 3.84 -12.41 6.38
CA TYR A 75 2.40 -12.23 6.45
C TYR A 75 1.72 -13.44 5.79
N VAL A 76 0.91 -14.15 6.56
CA VAL A 76 0.21 -15.37 6.11
C VAL A 76 1.18 -16.36 5.46
N GLY A 77 2.33 -16.58 6.11
CA GLY A 77 3.34 -17.55 5.67
C GLY A 77 4.21 -17.10 4.51
N LYS A 78 4.11 -15.86 4.06
CA LYS A 78 4.90 -15.33 2.94
C LYS A 78 5.66 -14.09 3.35
N THR A 79 6.86 -13.93 2.79
CA THR A 79 7.59 -12.67 2.93
C THR A 79 6.89 -11.59 2.12
N VAL A 80 6.56 -10.48 2.76
CA VAL A 80 5.99 -9.31 2.10
C VAL A 80 6.80 -8.07 2.47
N ARG A 81 6.76 -7.10 1.58
CA ARG A 81 7.38 -5.80 1.81
C ARG A 81 6.29 -4.81 2.18
N VAL A 82 6.45 -4.15 3.33
CA VAL A 82 5.46 -3.19 3.83
C VAL A 82 5.84 -1.80 3.32
N TYR A 83 4.95 -1.21 2.54
CA TYR A 83 5.02 0.20 2.15
C TYR A 83 3.98 0.98 2.94
N ALA A 84 4.33 2.16 3.41
CA ALA A 84 3.45 2.93 4.29
C ALA A 84 3.51 4.42 4.01
N ILE A 85 2.42 5.10 4.34
CA ILE A 85 2.31 6.56 4.29
C ILE A 85 1.44 7.03 5.45
N ALA A 86 1.87 8.09 6.14
CA ALA A 86 1.06 8.77 7.15
C ALA A 86 0.36 9.99 6.53
N ALA A 87 -0.77 10.39 7.10
CA ALA A 87 -1.62 11.43 6.53
C ALA A 87 -0.92 12.78 6.34
N ASN A 88 0.05 13.09 7.18
CA ASN A 88 0.80 14.36 7.16
C ASN A 88 2.25 14.21 6.73
N GLU A 89 2.61 13.07 6.15
CA GLU A 89 3.97 12.77 5.72
C GLU A 89 3.95 12.11 4.35
N SER A 90 5.04 12.26 3.62
CA SER A 90 5.29 11.49 2.40
C SER A 90 6.77 11.18 2.31
N CYS A 91 7.06 10.16 1.56
CA CYS A 91 8.44 9.72 1.37
C CYS A 91 9.17 10.62 0.40
#